data_977c4bac7b2ad8e9a1851641bb6b5463
#
_entry.id   977c4bac7b2ad8e9a1851641bb6b5463
#
_cell.length_a   1.000
_cell.length_b   1.000
_cell.length_c   1.000
_cell.angle_alpha   90.00
_cell.angle_beta   90.00
_cell.angle_gamma   90.00
#
_symmetry.space_group_name_H-M   'P 1'
#
loop_
_entity.id
_entity.type
_entity.pdbx_description
1 polymer ?
#
loop_
_entity_poly.entity_id
_entity_poly.type
_entity_poly.pdbx_seq_one_letter_code
_entity_poly.pdbx_strand_id
1 'polypeptide(L)'
;MKSQKFRPGRRAFLRTIGGLGIGLPFLEGLPERSAFAQDASAPAPTFGMFICTANGVVQAFRQEPEKFWPTQLGPLTTEGMQAFANDRATGLLADYASKLLIVRGVNYPFGNRGCGHALGLTQCLTAAQPVGDAQSAAATGISADTLIASELHPAGVEPLALYAGLKGGYIDEKLSFRAPNQVRAAEGNPWNVYQRLMGLVQPETGASTGEAERLALRRRSVNDLVREELNSLMNLPSLSSEDRSRLDLHFTSVRDIENGMLAMATCSAERLDVPAIQAMNEGSAFRRSDNTIEDVAKLQIDLAAFAFSCNASRVATLQIGDGTDGTRYTINGARAERFHWISHRQTSDGNDGQPIANAVEVHVEIDRLRMLTFKHLLDRFSSYSMPNGTLLDAAYALWTSHVAIGPSHSFNNLPIVIAGGAGGFLRTGQYVDAGGVGNNRLLNTLITANGVRRDGGPVVDFGEPGLAGGLIDSLLA
;
A
#
# COMPACT_ATOMS: atom_id res chain seq x y z
N MET A 1 38.99 35.87 -44.27
CA MET A 1 37.82 35.79 -43.38
C MET A 1 38.04 34.56 -42.53
N LYS A 2 38.31 34.72 -41.20
CA LYS A 2 38.48 33.62 -40.26
C LYS A 2 37.11 33.22 -39.75
N SER A 3 36.70 31.99 -40.01
CA SER A 3 35.49 31.37 -39.46
C SER A 3 35.61 31.33 -37.93
N GLN A 4 34.85 32.16 -37.24
CA GLN A 4 34.67 32.03 -35.79
C GLN A 4 33.84 30.78 -35.51
N LYS A 5 34.47 29.76 -34.93
CA LYS A 5 33.78 28.59 -34.38
C LYS A 5 32.93 29.05 -33.18
N PHE A 6 31.63 29.00 -33.34
CA PHE A 6 30.67 29.25 -32.27
C PHE A 6 30.91 28.23 -31.14
N ARG A 7 31.28 28.68 -29.96
CA ARG A 7 31.35 27.89 -28.75
C ARG A 7 30.13 28.22 -27.92
N PRO A 8 29.09 27.35 -27.88
CA PRO A 8 27.93 27.59 -27.03
C PRO A 8 28.36 27.46 -25.57
N GLY A 9 28.34 28.56 -24.82
CA GLY A 9 28.51 28.55 -23.37
C GLY A 9 27.23 28.13 -22.68
N ARG A 10 27.34 27.62 -21.43
CA ARG A 10 26.21 27.19 -20.58
C ARG A 10 25.00 28.15 -20.61
N ARG A 11 25.21 29.46 -20.71
CA ARG A 11 24.16 30.50 -20.81
C ARG A 11 23.47 30.59 -22.18
N ALA A 12 24.11 30.18 -23.26
CA ALA A 12 23.51 30.18 -24.59
C ALA A 12 22.54 29.01 -24.76
N PHE A 13 22.87 27.85 -24.18
CA PHE A 13 22.00 26.66 -24.16
C PHE A 13 20.68 26.93 -23.40
N LEU A 14 20.74 27.60 -22.24
CA LEU A 14 19.56 27.95 -21.45
C LEU A 14 18.65 29.02 -22.09
N ARG A 15 19.19 29.81 -23.07
CA ARG A 15 18.39 30.82 -23.79
C ARG A 15 17.68 30.30 -25.02
N THR A 16 18.12 29.18 -25.58
CA THR A 16 17.54 28.58 -26.79
C THR A 16 16.34 27.69 -26.45
N ILE A 17 16.24 27.15 -25.21
CA ILE A 17 15.10 26.38 -24.75
C ILE A 17 14.14 27.36 -24.06
N GLY A 18 13.32 28.04 -24.85
CA GLY A 18 12.37 29.05 -24.37
C GLY A 18 11.37 28.48 -23.35
N GLY A 19 11.50 28.91 -22.10
CA GLY A 19 10.41 28.98 -21.14
C GLY A 19 10.01 27.70 -20.39
N LEU A 20 10.58 26.54 -20.67
CA LEU A 20 10.41 25.34 -19.85
C LEU A 20 11.68 25.11 -19.02
N GLY A 21 11.58 25.31 -17.71
CA GLY A 21 12.67 25.06 -16.77
C GLY A 21 12.97 23.58 -16.63
N ILE A 22 13.55 22.96 -17.64
CA ILE A 22 14.20 21.65 -17.49
C ILE A 22 15.55 21.95 -16.84
N GLY A 23 15.64 21.80 -15.52
CA GLY A 23 16.89 21.91 -14.79
C GLY A 23 17.85 20.83 -15.27
N LEU A 24 18.93 21.23 -15.95
CA LEU A 24 20.04 20.31 -16.21
C LEU A 24 20.63 19.87 -14.84
N PRO A 25 20.95 18.59 -14.65
CA PRO A 25 21.61 18.15 -13.43
C PRO A 25 22.95 18.87 -13.25
N PHE A 26 23.28 19.23 -12.02
CA PHE A 26 24.60 19.75 -11.68
C PHE A 26 25.63 18.67 -11.99
N LEU A 27 26.57 18.97 -12.86
CA LEU A 27 27.57 18.04 -13.42
C LEU A 27 28.76 17.78 -12.50
N GLU A 28 28.72 18.21 -11.23
CA GLU A 28 29.79 17.94 -10.26
C GLU A 28 29.22 17.81 -8.84
N GLY A 29 29.40 16.66 -8.22
CA GLY A 29 29.40 16.53 -6.75
C GLY A 29 28.12 16.15 -6.05
N LEU A 30 27.12 15.56 -6.71
CA LEU A 30 25.97 14.96 -6.00
C LEU A 30 26.24 13.47 -5.75
N PRO A 31 25.89 12.95 -4.55
CA PRO A 31 25.94 11.52 -4.30
C PRO A 31 24.97 10.81 -5.28
N GLU A 32 25.43 9.69 -5.84
CA GLU A 32 24.68 8.87 -6.77
C GLU A 32 23.35 8.42 -6.14
N ARG A 33 22.26 9.08 -6.50
CA ARG A 33 20.94 8.45 -6.46
C ARG A 33 20.73 7.84 -7.83
N SER A 34 20.72 6.51 -7.89
CA SER A 34 20.44 5.74 -9.09
C SER A 34 19.12 6.20 -9.71
N ALA A 35 19.18 6.97 -10.80
CA ALA A 35 18.03 7.14 -11.67
C ALA A 35 17.86 5.82 -12.43
N PHE A 36 16.71 5.17 -12.25
CA PHE A 36 16.41 3.90 -12.87
C PHE A 36 16.30 4.04 -14.38
N ALA A 37 17.31 3.54 -15.10
CA ALA A 37 17.11 3.15 -16.48
C ALA A 37 16.27 1.87 -16.46
N GLN A 38 15.07 1.89 -17.00
CA GLN A 38 14.38 0.65 -17.34
C GLN A 38 15.08 0.06 -18.56
N ASP A 39 16.05 -0.81 -18.31
CA ASP A 39 16.52 -1.75 -19.30
C ASP A 39 15.33 -2.55 -19.80
N ALA A 40 15.33 -2.95 -21.07
CA ALA A 40 14.32 -3.88 -21.62
C ALA A 40 14.35 -5.26 -20.91
N SER A 41 15.25 -5.45 -19.95
CA SER A 41 15.37 -6.57 -19.01
C SER A 41 14.93 -6.23 -17.58
N ALA A 42 14.43 -5.03 -17.30
CA ALA A 42 14.00 -4.66 -15.96
C ALA A 42 12.80 -5.54 -15.54
N PRO A 43 12.80 -6.08 -14.31
CA PRO A 43 11.67 -6.87 -13.85
C PRO A 43 10.38 -6.04 -13.89
N ALA A 44 9.28 -6.70 -14.27
CA ALA A 44 7.96 -6.06 -14.32
C ALA A 44 7.63 -5.39 -12.98
N PRO A 45 6.93 -4.23 -13.00
CA PRO A 45 6.60 -3.51 -11.79
C PRO A 45 5.77 -4.36 -10.82
N THR A 46 6.11 -4.29 -9.55
CA THR A 46 5.36 -4.91 -8.46
C THR A 46 4.61 -3.85 -7.65
N PHE A 47 3.51 -4.25 -7.02
CA PHE A 47 2.61 -3.35 -6.30
C PHE A 47 2.32 -3.90 -4.91
N GLY A 48 2.16 -3.01 -3.92
CA GLY A 48 1.89 -3.39 -2.54
C GLY A 48 0.63 -2.73 -2.00
N MET A 49 -0.27 -3.51 -1.39
CA MET A 49 -1.40 -2.98 -0.66
C MET A 49 -1.38 -3.47 0.79
N PHE A 50 -1.49 -2.53 1.73
CA PHE A 50 -1.53 -2.81 3.15
C PHE A 50 -2.92 -2.49 3.69
N ILE A 51 -3.64 -3.50 4.20
CA ILE A 51 -4.94 -3.33 4.85
C ILE A 51 -4.77 -3.61 6.33
N CYS A 52 -5.16 -2.64 7.16
CA CYS A 52 -5.19 -2.77 8.60
C CYS A 52 -6.62 -2.58 9.12
N THR A 53 -7.10 -3.56 9.91
CA THR A 53 -8.40 -3.51 10.58
C THR A 53 -8.21 -3.28 12.08
N ALA A 54 -9.31 -3.02 12.78
CA ALA A 54 -9.31 -2.80 14.21
C ALA A 54 -9.61 -4.08 15.01
N ASN A 55 -9.25 -4.05 16.30
CA ASN A 55 -9.76 -4.89 17.38
C ASN A 55 -9.36 -6.37 17.37
N GLY A 56 -8.38 -6.75 16.54
CA GLY A 56 -7.90 -8.15 16.48
C GLY A 56 -8.90 -9.09 15.82
N VAL A 57 -8.65 -10.38 15.99
CA VAL A 57 -9.49 -11.47 15.49
C VAL A 57 -9.76 -12.49 16.60
N VAL A 58 -10.71 -13.39 16.39
CA VAL A 58 -10.98 -14.48 17.33
C VAL A 58 -9.95 -15.58 17.13
N GLN A 59 -8.89 -15.54 17.94
CA GLN A 59 -7.89 -16.59 18.09
C GLN A 59 -8.12 -17.34 19.40
N ALA A 60 -7.52 -18.53 19.52
CA ALA A 60 -7.54 -19.28 20.77
C ALA A 60 -6.98 -18.43 21.94
N PHE A 61 -7.82 -18.11 22.89
CA PHE A 61 -7.46 -17.29 24.05
C PHE A 61 -8.28 -17.69 25.28
N ARG A 62 -7.61 -18.10 26.37
CA ARG A 62 -8.26 -18.65 27.57
C ARG A 62 -9.18 -19.82 27.19
N GLN A 63 -10.49 -19.66 27.30
CA GLN A 63 -11.50 -20.65 26.92
C GLN A 63 -12.13 -20.41 25.55
N GLU A 64 -11.75 -19.33 24.86
CA GLU A 64 -12.24 -19.03 23.51
C GLU A 64 -11.57 -19.94 22.48
N PRO A 65 -12.35 -20.49 21.53
CA PRO A 65 -11.79 -21.37 20.49
C PRO A 65 -11.04 -20.58 19.43
N GLU A 66 -10.21 -21.29 18.65
CA GLU A 66 -9.61 -20.78 17.42
C GLU A 66 -10.65 -20.66 16.31
N LYS A 67 -10.84 -19.47 15.76
CA LYS A 67 -11.83 -19.17 14.69
C LYS A 67 -11.24 -18.43 13.49
N PHE A 68 -9.93 -18.21 13.47
CA PHE A 68 -9.29 -17.42 12.42
C PHE A 68 -8.30 -18.24 11.57
N TRP A 69 -7.29 -18.87 12.19
CA TRP A 69 -6.19 -19.53 11.50
C TRP A 69 -6.63 -20.83 10.79
N PRO A 70 -5.96 -21.21 9.67
CA PRO A 70 -6.08 -22.57 9.13
C PRO A 70 -5.75 -23.65 10.17
N THR A 71 -6.19 -24.86 9.94
CA THR A 71 -6.08 -25.95 10.93
C THR A 71 -4.67 -26.53 11.01
N GLN A 72 -3.88 -26.48 9.94
CA GLN A 72 -2.56 -27.09 9.85
C GLN A 72 -1.59 -26.21 9.08
N LEU A 73 -0.35 -26.14 9.57
CA LEU A 73 0.75 -25.52 8.85
C LEU A 73 1.11 -26.32 7.60
N GLY A 74 1.62 -25.63 6.57
CA GLY A 74 2.05 -26.21 5.31
C GLY A 74 1.22 -25.76 4.10
N PRO A 75 1.14 -26.58 3.05
CA PRO A 75 0.46 -26.21 1.82
C PRO A 75 -1.04 -25.91 2.03
N LEU A 76 -1.52 -24.84 1.44
CA LEU A 76 -2.93 -24.50 1.38
C LEU A 76 -3.54 -25.07 0.12
N THR A 77 -4.65 -25.79 0.25
CA THR A 77 -5.46 -26.26 -0.88
C THR A 77 -6.89 -25.75 -0.76
N THR A 78 -7.57 -25.64 -1.89
CA THR A 78 -8.98 -25.20 -1.91
C THR A 78 -9.85 -26.10 -1.02
N GLU A 79 -9.72 -27.43 -1.17
CA GLU A 79 -10.49 -28.41 -0.41
C GLU A 79 -10.16 -28.32 1.09
N GLY A 80 -8.88 -28.20 1.44
CA GLY A 80 -8.43 -28.09 2.82
C GLY A 80 -9.00 -26.83 3.50
N MET A 81 -9.03 -25.70 2.78
CA MET A 81 -9.61 -24.46 3.32
C MET A 81 -11.14 -24.50 3.36
N GLN A 82 -11.80 -25.09 2.38
CA GLN A 82 -13.25 -25.27 2.37
C GLN A 82 -13.74 -26.13 3.55
N ALA A 83 -12.96 -27.10 3.98
CA ALA A 83 -13.31 -27.99 5.08
C ALA A 83 -13.55 -27.24 6.42
N PHE A 84 -12.95 -26.06 6.61
CA PHE A 84 -13.15 -25.23 7.79
C PHE A 84 -13.81 -23.86 7.50
N ALA A 85 -14.31 -23.61 6.29
CA ALA A 85 -14.85 -22.33 5.89
C ALA A 85 -16.10 -21.90 6.70
N ASN A 86 -16.85 -22.85 7.25
CA ASN A 86 -17.98 -22.55 8.14
C ASN A 86 -17.56 -22.26 9.58
N ASP A 87 -16.34 -22.63 9.96
CA ASP A 87 -15.82 -22.51 11.33
C ASP A 87 -14.81 -21.35 11.48
N ARG A 88 -14.02 -21.06 10.44
CA ARG A 88 -12.90 -20.10 10.51
C ARG A 88 -12.98 -19.08 9.37
N ALA A 89 -12.73 -17.83 9.70
CA ALA A 89 -12.87 -16.73 8.76
C ALA A 89 -11.97 -16.85 7.53
N THR A 90 -10.72 -17.32 7.69
CA THR A 90 -9.77 -17.49 6.55
C THR A 90 -10.23 -18.53 5.54
N GLY A 91 -11.10 -19.47 5.92
CA GLY A 91 -11.68 -20.45 5.00
C GLY A 91 -12.51 -19.84 3.87
N LEU A 92 -13.03 -18.61 4.03
CA LEU A 92 -13.75 -17.88 2.98
C LEU A 92 -12.86 -17.51 1.77
N LEU A 93 -11.55 -17.62 1.93
CA LEU A 93 -10.56 -17.36 0.87
C LEU A 93 -10.15 -18.62 0.11
N ALA A 94 -10.83 -19.75 0.30
CA ALA A 94 -10.45 -21.06 -0.25
C ALA A 94 -10.21 -21.07 -1.77
N ASP A 95 -11.01 -20.31 -2.55
CA ASP A 95 -10.84 -20.20 -4.01
C ASP A 95 -9.47 -19.65 -4.42
N TYR A 96 -8.80 -18.96 -3.51
CA TYR A 96 -7.49 -18.35 -3.69
C TYR A 96 -6.36 -19.07 -2.95
N ALA A 97 -6.58 -20.29 -2.45
CA ALA A 97 -5.62 -21.03 -1.63
C ALA A 97 -4.19 -20.99 -2.16
N SER A 98 -4.00 -21.20 -3.48
CA SER A 98 -2.68 -21.18 -4.14
C SER A 98 -2.04 -19.79 -4.23
N LYS A 99 -2.80 -18.72 -4.02
CA LYS A 99 -2.33 -17.33 -4.05
C LYS A 99 -2.14 -16.73 -2.65
N LEU A 100 -2.48 -17.49 -1.60
CA LEU A 100 -2.38 -17.02 -0.22
C LEU A 100 -1.05 -17.42 0.42
N LEU A 101 -0.57 -16.55 1.30
CA LEU A 101 0.50 -16.83 2.23
C LEU A 101 0.02 -16.36 3.61
N ILE A 102 -0.44 -17.30 4.44
CA ILE A 102 -0.93 -17.03 5.78
C ILE A 102 0.22 -17.22 6.75
N VAL A 103 0.45 -16.24 7.63
CA VAL A 103 1.65 -16.20 8.47
C VAL A 103 1.27 -15.97 9.92
N ARG A 104 1.57 -16.92 10.80
CA ARG A 104 1.50 -16.74 12.25
C ARG A 104 2.90 -16.49 12.84
N GLY A 105 2.95 -16.09 14.10
CA GLY A 105 4.23 -15.89 14.79
C GLY A 105 4.96 -14.61 14.39
N VAL A 106 4.23 -13.57 13.97
CA VAL A 106 4.75 -12.20 13.80
C VAL A 106 4.25 -11.34 14.96
N ASN A 107 5.16 -10.56 15.57
CA ASN A 107 4.88 -9.76 16.77
C ASN A 107 5.25 -8.29 16.54
N TYR A 108 4.60 -7.35 17.23
CA TYR A 108 5.14 -6.02 17.32
C TYR A 108 6.36 -6.02 18.26
N PRO A 109 7.41 -5.25 17.90
CA PRO A 109 8.66 -5.26 18.67
C PRO A 109 8.57 -4.55 20.03
N PHE A 110 7.62 -3.63 20.18
CA PHE A 110 7.46 -2.85 21.41
C PHE A 110 6.19 -3.25 22.13
N GLY A 111 6.33 -3.59 23.43
CA GLY A 111 5.22 -4.06 24.24
C GLY A 111 4.10 -3.05 24.45
N ASN A 112 2.92 -3.55 24.76
CA ASN A 112 1.77 -2.72 25.11
C ASN A 112 1.98 -2.09 26.50
N ARG A 113 2.08 -0.75 26.54
CA ARG A 113 2.33 0.04 27.75
C ARG A 113 1.34 1.16 27.92
N GLY A 114 0.07 0.96 27.59
CA GLY A 114 -0.95 2.00 27.64
C GLY A 114 -2.12 1.69 26.73
N CYS A 115 -2.46 2.59 25.80
CA CYS A 115 -3.52 2.34 24.83
C CYS A 115 -3.02 1.37 23.75
N GLY A 116 -3.36 0.07 23.87
CA GLY A 116 -2.93 -0.96 22.94
C GLY A 116 -3.34 -0.70 21.50
N HIS A 117 -4.49 -0.09 21.27
CA HIS A 117 -4.95 0.27 19.93
C HIS A 117 -4.04 1.32 19.26
N ALA A 118 -3.73 2.43 19.95
CA ALA A 118 -2.87 3.47 19.41
C ALA A 118 -1.43 2.98 19.21
N LEU A 119 -0.90 2.22 20.18
CA LEU A 119 0.44 1.67 20.09
C LEU A 119 0.59 0.62 18.99
N GLY A 120 -0.46 -0.20 18.77
CA GLY A 120 -0.48 -1.19 17.71
C GLY A 120 -0.54 -0.54 16.32
N LEU A 121 -1.45 0.44 16.10
CA LEU A 121 -1.53 1.20 14.85
C LEU A 121 -0.21 1.89 14.51
N THR A 122 0.42 2.50 15.52
CA THR A 122 1.70 3.20 15.37
C THR A 122 2.80 2.25 14.87
N GLN A 123 2.85 1.01 15.36
CA GLN A 123 3.85 0.02 14.98
C GLN A 123 3.54 -0.72 13.69
N CYS A 124 2.27 -0.76 13.27
CA CYS A 124 1.77 -1.66 12.21
C CYS A 124 2.60 -1.59 10.92
N LEU A 125 2.82 -0.39 10.39
CA LEU A 125 3.60 -0.20 9.16
C LEU A 125 4.93 0.52 9.39
N THR A 126 5.30 0.82 10.64
CA THR A 126 6.56 1.51 10.93
C THR A 126 7.58 0.61 11.60
N ALA A 127 7.14 -0.38 12.37
CA ALA A 127 7.98 -1.14 13.31
C ALA A 127 8.89 -0.23 14.15
N ALA A 128 8.46 1.01 14.39
CA ALA A 128 9.19 2.03 15.14
C ALA A 128 8.62 2.16 16.55
N GLN A 129 9.45 2.64 17.47
CA GLN A 129 9.04 2.83 18.86
C GLN A 129 7.92 3.88 18.93
N PRO A 130 6.80 3.60 19.61
CA PRO A 130 5.78 4.60 19.88
C PRO A 130 6.28 5.68 20.84
N VAL A 131 6.04 6.94 20.51
CA VAL A 131 6.20 8.09 21.43
C VAL A 131 4.86 8.36 22.10
N GLY A 132 4.85 8.34 23.43
CA GLY A 132 3.62 8.39 24.24
C GLY A 132 3.03 7.00 24.43
N ASP A 133 2.04 6.91 25.30
CA ASP A 133 1.36 5.68 25.72
C ASP A 133 -0.15 5.78 25.62
N ALA A 134 -0.66 6.96 25.27
CA ALA A 134 -2.08 7.27 25.14
C ALA A 134 -2.54 7.17 23.66
N GLN A 135 -3.79 7.51 23.40
CA GLN A 135 -4.40 7.53 22.08
C GLN A 135 -3.70 8.48 21.08
N SER A 136 -2.93 9.46 21.59
CA SER A 136 -2.12 10.37 20.77
C SER A 136 -0.74 9.82 20.39
N ALA A 137 -0.39 8.59 20.80
CA ALA A 137 0.90 7.98 20.46
C ALA A 137 1.19 8.05 18.95
N ALA A 138 2.45 8.30 18.60
CA ALA A 138 2.93 8.41 17.23
C ALA A 138 4.26 7.65 17.04
N ALA A 139 4.65 7.37 15.82
CA ALA A 139 5.88 6.64 15.51
C ALA A 139 7.11 7.55 15.46
N THR A 140 8.25 7.03 15.88
CA THR A 140 9.58 7.66 15.71
C THR A 140 10.14 7.54 14.30
N GLY A 141 9.52 6.73 13.43
CA GLY A 141 9.98 6.45 12.06
C GLY A 141 8.90 6.67 11.00
N ILE A 142 9.30 6.53 9.74
CA ILE A 142 8.39 6.52 8.58
C ILE A 142 7.71 5.17 8.45
N SER A 143 6.58 5.11 7.75
CA SER A 143 5.92 3.86 7.40
C SER A 143 6.44 3.24 6.11
N ALA A 144 6.22 1.93 5.94
CA ALA A 144 6.67 1.15 4.79
C ALA A 144 6.15 1.70 3.46
N ASP A 145 4.90 2.12 3.39
CA ASP A 145 4.31 2.76 2.21
C ASP A 145 5.01 4.06 1.84
N THR A 146 5.42 4.85 2.83
CA THR A 146 6.20 6.08 2.60
C THR A 146 7.58 5.75 2.05
N LEU A 147 8.27 4.74 2.57
CA LEU A 147 9.56 4.31 2.03
C LEU A 147 9.40 3.80 0.58
N ILE A 148 8.42 2.93 0.33
CA ILE A 148 8.15 2.41 -1.02
C ILE A 148 7.87 3.55 -2.00
N ALA A 149 7.01 4.50 -1.63
CA ALA A 149 6.69 5.63 -2.49
C ALA A 149 7.90 6.54 -2.73
N SER A 150 8.73 6.81 -1.72
CA SER A 150 9.92 7.65 -1.88
C SER A 150 10.96 7.06 -2.84
N GLU A 151 10.99 5.73 -2.98
CA GLU A 151 11.94 5.03 -3.85
C GLU A 151 11.37 4.71 -5.25
N LEU A 152 10.05 4.49 -5.35
CA LEU A 152 9.45 3.96 -6.58
C LEU A 152 8.49 4.92 -7.29
N HIS A 153 8.03 5.98 -6.64
CA HIS A 153 7.18 6.97 -7.27
C HIS A 153 8.00 8.13 -7.85
N PRO A 154 7.48 8.86 -8.84
CA PRO A 154 8.03 10.13 -9.25
C PRO A 154 8.12 11.10 -8.06
N ALA A 155 9.10 12.00 -8.10
CA ALA A 155 9.32 12.98 -7.03
C ALA A 155 8.02 13.76 -6.71
N GLY A 156 7.65 13.81 -5.44
CA GLY A 156 6.45 14.49 -4.96
C GLY A 156 5.14 13.70 -5.07
N VAL A 157 5.16 12.49 -5.62
CA VAL A 157 3.97 11.61 -5.66
C VAL A 157 3.93 10.76 -4.40
N GLU A 158 2.95 11.01 -3.56
CA GLU A 158 2.74 10.30 -2.30
C GLU A 158 2.02 8.95 -2.50
N PRO A 159 2.14 7.99 -1.56
CA PRO A 159 1.37 6.75 -1.60
C PRO A 159 -0.14 7.06 -1.50
N LEU A 160 -0.98 6.12 -1.93
CA LEU A 160 -2.41 6.18 -1.69
C LEU A 160 -2.69 5.78 -0.23
N ALA A 161 -3.04 6.76 0.60
CA ALA A 161 -3.51 6.52 1.96
C ALA A 161 -5.04 6.60 1.98
N LEU A 162 -5.69 5.45 2.20
CA LEU A 162 -7.13 5.27 2.09
C LEU A 162 -7.74 4.90 3.44
N TYR A 163 -9.00 5.27 3.63
CA TYR A 163 -9.72 5.02 4.86
C TYR A 163 -11.16 4.58 4.59
N ALA A 164 -11.66 3.67 5.41
CA ALA A 164 -13.07 3.32 5.48
C ALA A 164 -13.49 3.31 6.95
N GLY A 165 -14.50 4.10 7.32
CA GLY A 165 -14.99 4.14 8.69
C GLY A 165 -15.37 5.54 9.15
N LEU A 166 -15.68 5.63 10.44
CA LEU A 166 -16.01 6.88 11.12
C LEU A 166 -14.73 7.61 11.52
N LYS A 167 -14.57 8.87 11.08
CA LYS A 167 -13.52 9.76 11.57
C LYS A 167 -13.98 10.55 12.78
N GLY A 168 -13.02 11.00 13.61
CA GLY A 168 -13.31 11.73 14.83
C GLY A 168 -13.67 10.82 16.01
N GLY A 169 -13.23 9.57 15.97
CA GLY A 169 -13.28 8.64 17.08
C GLY A 169 -12.20 8.89 18.12
N TYR A 170 -12.05 7.96 19.05
CA TYR A 170 -11.07 8.04 20.13
C TYR A 170 -9.61 7.96 19.61
N ILE A 171 -9.38 7.19 18.56
CA ILE A 171 -8.09 7.07 17.86
C ILE A 171 -8.37 7.11 16.36
N ASP A 172 -7.95 8.19 15.72
CA ASP A 172 -8.13 8.39 14.29
C ASP A 172 -7.20 7.52 13.42
N GLU A 173 -7.12 7.82 12.14
CA GLU A 173 -6.19 7.16 11.22
C GLU A 173 -4.73 7.41 11.63
N LYS A 174 -3.98 6.33 11.81
CA LYS A 174 -2.56 6.36 12.20
C LYS A 174 -1.71 5.31 11.49
N LEU A 175 -2.14 4.85 10.33
CA LEU A 175 -1.44 3.75 9.65
C LEU A 175 -0.20 4.22 8.87
N SER A 176 -0.27 5.38 8.24
CA SER A 176 0.79 5.93 7.39
C SER A 176 1.49 7.12 8.05
N PHE A 177 2.82 7.14 8.00
CA PHE A 177 3.67 8.18 8.58
C PHE A 177 4.66 8.72 7.55
N ARG A 178 4.65 10.05 7.31
CA ARG A 178 5.59 10.74 6.41
C ARG A 178 6.99 10.87 7.01
N ALA A 179 7.04 11.10 8.31
CA ALA A 179 8.26 11.33 9.08
C ALA A 179 7.99 10.98 10.55
N PRO A 180 8.99 10.98 11.43
CA PRO A 180 8.80 10.87 12.87
C PRO A 180 7.70 11.82 13.37
N ASN A 181 6.71 11.29 14.07
CA ASN A 181 5.56 12.01 14.61
C ASN A 181 4.65 12.73 13.58
N GLN A 182 4.78 12.42 12.29
CA GLN A 182 3.99 13.03 11.22
C GLN A 182 3.08 12.00 10.56
N VAL A 183 1.88 11.87 11.08
CA VAL A 183 0.83 11.01 10.50
C VAL A 183 0.40 11.57 9.13
N ARG A 184 0.24 10.69 8.15
CA ARG A 184 -0.40 11.00 6.87
C ARG A 184 -1.90 10.82 7.03
N ALA A 185 -2.67 11.87 6.75
CA ALA A 185 -4.12 11.77 6.69
C ALA A 185 -4.55 10.82 5.55
N ALA A 186 -5.44 9.90 5.86
CA ALA A 186 -6.01 8.98 4.87
C ALA A 186 -7.34 9.54 4.32
N GLU A 187 -7.56 9.38 3.01
CA GLU A 187 -8.79 9.85 2.37
C GLU A 187 -9.93 8.83 2.55
N GLY A 188 -10.97 9.25 3.22
CA GLY A 188 -12.15 8.43 3.51
C GLY A 188 -13.29 8.57 2.50
N ASN A 189 -13.17 9.48 1.52
CA ASN A 189 -14.18 9.66 0.49
C ASN A 189 -13.72 9.06 -0.85
N PRO A 190 -14.30 7.93 -1.32
CA PRO A 190 -13.96 7.34 -2.59
C PRO A 190 -14.07 8.30 -3.77
N TRP A 191 -15.02 9.27 -3.73
CA TRP A 191 -15.15 10.28 -4.78
C TRP A 191 -13.93 11.19 -4.87
N ASN A 192 -13.38 11.64 -3.74
CA ASN A 192 -12.17 12.46 -3.73
C ASN A 192 -10.96 11.68 -4.27
N VAL A 193 -10.85 10.39 -3.91
CA VAL A 193 -9.79 9.51 -4.45
C VAL A 193 -9.96 9.36 -5.96
N TYR A 194 -11.18 9.10 -6.44
CA TYR A 194 -11.48 9.01 -7.87
C TYR A 194 -11.07 10.29 -8.61
N GLN A 195 -11.49 11.47 -8.12
CA GLN A 195 -11.14 12.75 -8.74
C GLN A 195 -9.62 12.97 -8.76
N ARG A 196 -8.92 12.65 -7.67
CA ARG A 196 -7.46 12.72 -7.62
C ARG A 196 -6.81 11.80 -8.66
N LEU A 197 -7.26 10.55 -8.78
CA LEU A 197 -6.73 9.62 -9.77
C LEU A 197 -7.03 10.07 -11.20
N MET A 198 -8.23 10.59 -11.46
CA MET A 198 -8.57 11.16 -12.77
C MET A 198 -7.74 12.40 -13.10
N GLY A 199 -7.40 13.24 -12.12
CA GLY A 199 -6.47 14.36 -12.28
C GLY A 199 -5.03 13.91 -12.60
N LEU A 200 -4.59 12.75 -12.11
CA LEU A 200 -3.31 12.16 -12.44
C LEU A 200 -3.31 11.48 -13.83
N VAL A 201 -4.47 10.94 -14.23
CA VAL A 201 -4.65 10.20 -15.49
C VAL A 201 -5.10 11.12 -16.63
N GLN A 202 -5.84 12.19 -16.33
CA GLN A 202 -6.32 13.19 -17.29
C GLN A 202 -5.67 14.54 -16.99
N PRO A 203 -5.20 15.29 -18.01
CA PRO A 203 -4.76 16.67 -17.79
C PRO A 203 -5.91 17.51 -17.26
N GLU A 204 -5.61 18.43 -16.34
CA GLU A 204 -6.59 19.36 -15.76
C GLU A 204 -7.45 20.00 -16.85
N THR A 205 -8.75 20.05 -16.57
CA THR A 205 -9.82 20.73 -17.30
C THR A 205 -10.24 20.17 -18.64
N GLY A 206 -11.37 19.44 -18.67
CA GLY A 206 -12.33 19.41 -19.79
C GLY A 206 -11.84 19.00 -21.17
N ALA A 207 -10.62 18.54 -21.30
CA ALA A 207 -10.06 18.08 -22.55
C ALA A 207 -10.66 16.71 -22.91
N SER A 208 -11.21 16.62 -24.10
CA SER A 208 -11.60 15.33 -24.68
C SER A 208 -10.40 14.38 -24.73
N THR A 209 -10.64 13.06 -24.67
CA THR A 209 -9.55 12.04 -24.79
C THR A 209 -8.56 12.34 -25.91
N GLY A 210 -9.01 12.92 -27.04
CA GLY A 210 -8.15 13.34 -28.14
C GLY A 210 -7.24 14.56 -27.85
N GLU A 211 -7.53 15.35 -26.81
CA GLU A 211 -6.67 16.49 -26.41
C GLU A 211 -5.57 16.05 -25.42
N ALA A 212 -5.88 15.13 -24.51
CA ALA A 212 -4.89 14.48 -23.64
C ALA A 212 -3.86 13.72 -24.46
N GLU A 213 -4.31 12.97 -25.46
CA GLU A 213 -3.45 12.25 -26.40
C GLU A 213 -2.62 13.20 -27.26
N ARG A 214 -3.20 14.31 -27.73
CA ARG A 214 -2.46 15.37 -28.46
C ARG A 214 -1.44 16.07 -27.57
N LEU A 215 -1.73 16.30 -26.29
CA LEU A 215 -0.79 16.91 -25.36
C LEU A 215 0.38 15.96 -25.05
N ALA A 216 0.10 14.67 -24.85
CA ALA A 216 1.12 13.63 -24.67
C ALA A 216 2.00 13.48 -25.92
N LEU A 217 1.39 13.48 -27.12
CA LEU A 217 2.10 13.47 -28.41
C LEU A 217 2.92 14.74 -28.65
N ARG A 218 2.43 15.92 -28.24
CA ARG A 218 3.21 17.17 -28.32
C ARG A 218 4.41 17.17 -27.40
N ARG A 219 4.27 16.66 -26.17
CA ARG A 219 5.39 16.52 -25.21
C ARG A 219 6.43 15.54 -25.73
N ARG A 220 6.00 14.40 -26.28
CA ARG A 220 6.87 13.44 -26.95
C ARG A 220 7.60 14.06 -28.15
N SER A 221 6.92 14.86 -28.95
CA SER A 221 7.51 15.58 -30.09
C SER A 221 8.58 16.61 -29.68
N VAL A 222 8.39 17.28 -28.53
CA VAL A 222 9.40 18.22 -27.98
C VAL A 222 10.67 17.48 -27.55
N ASN A 223 10.52 16.31 -26.93
CA ASN A 223 11.67 15.51 -26.50
C ASN A 223 12.40 14.85 -27.67
N ASP A 224 11.69 14.45 -28.73
CA ASP A 224 12.32 13.96 -29.95
C ASP A 224 13.11 15.07 -30.66
N LEU A 225 12.68 16.34 -30.59
CA LEU A 225 13.41 17.51 -31.09
C LEU A 225 14.70 17.79 -30.24
N VAL A 226 14.57 17.72 -28.91
CA VAL A 226 15.72 17.89 -28.01
C VAL A 226 16.73 16.75 -28.14
N ARG A 227 16.31 15.59 -28.64
CA ARG A 227 17.15 14.42 -28.85
C ARG A 227 18.25 14.62 -29.89
N GLU A 228 18.01 15.39 -30.96
CA GLU A 228 19.03 15.71 -31.95
C GLU A 228 20.12 16.62 -31.35
N GLU A 229 19.71 17.62 -30.54
CA GLU A 229 20.64 18.47 -29.80
C GLU A 229 21.38 17.69 -28.72
N LEU A 230 20.72 16.74 -28.03
CA LEU A 230 21.34 15.85 -27.06
C LEU A 230 22.40 14.95 -27.72
N ASN A 231 22.07 14.30 -28.84
CA ASN A 231 23.02 13.47 -29.55
C ASN A 231 24.24 14.31 -29.99
N SER A 232 24.01 15.55 -30.35
CA SER A 232 25.10 16.49 -30.67
C SER A 232 25.94 16.83 -29.43
N LEU A 233 25.30 16.99 -28.27
CA LEU A 233 25.97 17.23 -26.99
C LEU A 233 26.77 16.01 -26.53
N MET A 234 26.16 14.80 -26.61
CA MET A 234 26.79 13.54 -26.26
C MET A 234 28.05 13.22 -27.10
N ASN A 235 28.10 13.73 -28.30
CA ASN A 235 29.21 13.54 -29.21
C ASN A 235 30.31 14.62 -29.08
N LEU A 236 30.18 15.55 -28.12
CA LEU A 236 31.23 16.55 -27.89
C LEU A 236 32.51 15.89 -27.36
N PRO A 237 33.69 16.14 -28.00
CA PRO A 237 34.96 15.57 -27.55
C PRO A 237 35.39 16.02 -26.15
N SER A 238 34.83 17.13 -25.66
CA SER A 238 35.14 17.71 -24.35
C SER A 238 34.27 17.14 -23.20
N LEU A 239 33.31 16.26 -23.50
CA LEU A 239 32.50 15.64 -22.47
C LEU A 239 33.20 14.41 -21.90
N SER A 240 33.25 14.29 -20.56
CA SER A 240 33.76 13.09 -19.92
C SER A 240 32.82 11.91 -20.15
N SER A 241 33.30 10.67 -19.92
CA SER A 241 32.46 9.46 -19.96
C SER A 241 31.37 9.50 -18.88
N GLU A 242 31.71 10.05 -17.71
CA GLU A 242 30.77 10.24 -16.60
C GLU A 242 29.66 11.23 -16.97
N ASP A 243 30.00 12.34 -17.59
CA ASP A 243 29.02 13.37 -18.00
C ASP A 243 28.08 12.83 -19.09
N ARG A 244 28.61 12.02 -20.02
CA ARG A 244 27.77 11.32 -21.01
C ARG A 244 26.79 10.36 -20.35
N SER A 245 27.26 9.54 -19.41
CA SER A 245 26.40 8.61 -18.66
C SER A 245 25.32 9.35 -17.86
N ARG A 246 25.67 10.47 -17.22
CA ARG A 246 24.70 11.29 -16.46
C ARG A 246 23.63 11.93 -17.37
N LEU A 247 24.02 12.40 -18.54
CA LEU A 247 23.08 12.96 -19.52
C LEU A 247 22.15 11.86 -20.07
N ASP A 248 22.69 10.71 -20.41
CA ASP A 248 21.91 9.56 -20.90
C ASP A 248 20.90 9.11 -19.86
N LEU A 249 21.31 8.94 -18.60
CA LEU A 249 20.44 8.60 -17.48
C LEU A 249 19.35 9.66 -17.26
N HIS A 250 19.67 10.93 -17.34
CA HIS A 250 18.69 12.01 -17.18
C HIS A 250 17.61 11.96 -18.27
N PHE A 251 17.99 11.78 -19.52
CA PHE A 251 17.03 11.74 -20.62
C PHE A 251 16.24 10.44 -20.67
N THR A 252 16.84 9.34 -20.25
CA THR A 252 16.12 8.07 -20.03
C THR A 252 15.05 8.24 -18.96
N SER A 253 15.40 8.88 -17.83
CA SER A 253 14.45 9.19 -16.75
C SER A 253 13.27 10.08 -17.21
N VAL A 254 13.56 11.12 -18.00
CA VAL A 254 12.51 11.98 -18.59
C VAL A 254 11.60 11.17 -19.51
N ARG A 255 12.15 10.25 -20.30
CA ARG A 255 11.38 9.39 -21.20
C ARG A 255 10.53 8.37 -20.46
N ASP A 256 11.01 7.84 -19.36
CA ASP A 256 10.24 6.92 -18.51
C ASP A 256 9.05 7.63 -17.86
N ILE A 257 9.22 8.88 -17.43
CA ILE A 257 8.13 9.75 -16.96
C ILE A 257 7.10 9.98 -18.08
N GLU A 258 7.54 10.25 -19.32
CA GLU A 258 6.66 10.45 -20.47
C GLU A 258 5.91 9.19 -20.88
N ASN A 259 6.60 8.04 -20.88
CA ASN A 259 5.96 6.74 -21.15
C ASN A 259 4.95 6.39 -20.05
N GLY A 260 5.26 6.70 -18.78
CA GLY A 260 4.34 6.58 -17.65
C GLY A 260 3.10 7.48 -17.83
N MET A 261 3.28 8.74 -18.23
CA MET A 261 2.18 9.66 -18.53
C MET A 261 1.33 9.19 -19.72
N LEU A 262 1.95 8.61 -20.75
CA LEU A 262 1.23 8.08 -21.91
C LEU A 262 0.43 6.82 -21.54
N ALA A 263 1.00 5.93 -20.74
CA ALA A 263 0.32 4.75 -20.21
C ALA A 263 -0.88 5.14 -19.33
N MET A 264 -0.73 6.17 -18.48
CA MET A 264 -1.83 6.70 -17.67
C MET A 264 -2.92 7.37 -18.54
N ALA A 265 -2.56 8.07 -19.61
CA ALA A 265 -3.52 8.70 -20.52
C ALA A 265 -4.39 7.69 -21.30
N THR A 266 -3.94 6.43 -21.41
CA THR A 266 -4.68 5.34 -22.07
C THR A 266 -5.47 4.47 -21.11
N CYS A 267 -5.40 4.72 -19.81
CA CYS A 267 -6.10 3.96 -18.79
C CYS A 267 -7.61 4.25 -18.82
N SER A 268 -8.41 3.20 -18.86
CA SER A 268 -9.88 3.31 -18.88
C SER A 268 -10.47 3.07 -17.49
N ALA A 269 -11.31 4.01 -17.05
CA ALA A 269 -12.09 3.87 -15.80
C ALA A 269 -13.32 2.95 -15.95
N GLU A 270 -13.52 2.29 -17.10
CA GLU A 270 -14.70 1.45 -17.38
C GLU A 270 -14.93 0.32 -16.37
N ARG A 271 -13.89 -0.10 -15.65
CA ARG A 271 -13.98 -1.12 -14.60
C ARG A 271 -14.38 -0.58 -13.23
N LEU A 272 -14.50 0.74 -13.07
CA LEU A 272 -14.95 1.36 -11.84
C LEU A 272 -16.48 1.55 -11.87
N ASP A 273 -17.12 1.26 -10.75
CA ASP A 273 -18.52 1.64 -10.54
C ASP A 273 -18.58 3.13 -10.15
N VAL A 274 -18.42 3.99 -11.17
CA VAL A 274 -18.43 5.44 -11.00
C VAL A 274 -19.71 5.95 -10.33
N PRO A 275 -20.93 5.46 -10.68
CA PRO A 275 -22.16 5.82 -9.98
C PRO A 275 -22.10 5.51 -8.48
N ALA A 276 -21.64 4.32 -8.07
CA ALA A 276 -21.49 3.97 -6.66
C ALA A 276 -20.46 4.85 -5.95
N ILE A 277 -19.32 5.13 -6.59
CA ILE A 277 -18.29 6.03 -6.08
C ILE A 277 -18.85 7.45 -5.91
N GLN A 278 -19.62 7.94 -6.88
CA GLN A 278 -20.24 9.27 -6.83
C GLN A 278 -21.29 9.38 -5.73
N ALA A 279 -22.09 8.33 -5.54
CA ALA A 279 -23.10 8.28 -4.47
C ALA A 279 -22.48 8.46 -3.07
N MET A 280 -21.22 8.05 -2.87
CA MET A 280 -20.50 8.26 -1.61
C MET A 280 -20.15 9.74 -1.34
N ASN A 281 -20.29 10.62 -2.33
CA ASN A 281 -20.15 12.07 -2.13
C ASN A 281 -21.38 12.72 -1.51
N GLU A 282 -22.56 12.12 -1.67
CA GLU A 282 -23.84 12.64 -1.22
C GLU A 282 -24.08 12.33 0.26
N GLY A 283 -23.41 13.05 1.15
CA GLY A 283 -23.65 13.01 2.59
C GLY A 283 -22.66 12.20 3.41
N SER A 284 -22.21 12.80 4.50
CA SER A 284 -21.25 12.20 5.44
C SER A 284 -21.82 10.98 6.21
N ALA A 285 -23.14 10.84 6.28
CA ALA A 285 -23.81 9.74 6.96
C ALA A 285 -23.65 8.40 6.23
N PHE A 286 -23.60 8.41 4.90
CA PHE A 286 -23.43 7.22 4.08
C PHE A 286 -22.12 6.48 4.36
N ARG A 287 -21.07 7.19 4.67
CA ARG A 287 -19.71 6.65 4.87
C ARG A 287 -19.47 6.09 6.27
N ARG A 288 -20.46 6.17 7.16
CA ARG A 288 -20.26 6.06 8.62
C ARG A 288 -21.20 5.09 9.32
N SER A 289 -22.14 4.47 8.62
CA SER A 289 -23.14 3.64 9.28
C SER A 289 -22.92 2.14 9.03
N ASP A 290 -22.96 1.38 10.09
CA ASP A 290 -23.08 -0.09 10.11
C ASP A 290 -22.22 -0.79 9.02
N ASN A 291 -22.80 -1.66 8.22
CA ASN A 291 -22.11 -2.43 7.19
C ASN A 291 -21.64 -1.57 5.99
N THR A 292 -22.04 -0.31 5.87
CA THR A 292 -21.57 0.60 4.81
C THR A 292 -20.05 0.82 4.86
N ILE A 293 -19.42 0.59 6.01
CA ILE A 293 -17.95 0.63 6.12
C ILE A 293 -17.31 -0.36 5.16
N GLU A 294 -17.91 -1.56 4.97
CA GLU A 294 -17.39 -2.58 4.05
C GLU A 294 -17.57 -2.16 2.59
N ASP A 295 -18.68 -1.48 2.25
CA ASP A 295 -18.92 -0.98 0.89
C ASP A 295 -17.93 0.14 0.55
N VAL A 296 -17.66 1.06 1.48
CA VAL A 296 -16.60 2.07 1.32
C VAL A 296 -15.24 1.40 1.14
N ALA A 297 -14.92 0.39 1.95
CA ALA A 297 -13.66 -0.34 1.84
C ALA A 297 -13.50 -1.00 0.48
N LYS A 298 -14.55 -1.63 -0.07
CA LYS A 298 -14.54 -2.23 -1.41
C LYS A 298 -14.31 -1.18 -2.51
N LEU A 299 -14.97 -0.02 -2.45
CA LEU A 299 -14.74 1.05 -3.41
C LEU A 299 -13.32 1.61 -3.34
N GLN A 300 -12.74 1.74 -2.14
CA GLN A 300 -11.34 2.12 -1.96
C GLN A 300 -10.38 1.07 -2.55
N ILE A 301 -10.68 -0.21 -2.40
CA ILE A 301 -9.95 -1.32 -3.02
C ILE A 301 -10.02 -1.24 -4.55
N ASP A 302 -11.20 -0.95 -5.11
CA ASP A 302 -11.38 -0.81 -6.57
C ASP A 302 -10.55 0.34 -7.12
N LEU A 303 -10.50 1.47 -6.40
CA LEU A 303 -9.68 2.62 -6.76
C LEU A 303 -8.18 2.33 -6.66
N ALA A 304 -7.74 1.59 -5.64
CA ALA A 304 -6.34 1.15 -5.53
C ALA A 304 -5.97 0.19 -6.67
N ALA A 305 -6.82 -0.80 -6.99
CA ALA A 305 -6.62 -1.72 -8.11
C ALA A 305 -6.51 -0.96 -9.45
N PHE A 306 -7.38 0.01 -9.66
CA PHE A 306 -7.32 0.88 -10.83
C PHE A 306 -6.00 1.66 -10.87
N ALA A 307 -5.60 2.31 -9.77
CA ALA A 307 -4.35 3.06 -9.70
C ALA A 307 -3.12 2.18 -10.00
N PHE A 308 -3.10 0.95 -9.49
CA PHE A 308 -2.02 -0.01 -9.75
C PHE A 308 -2.00 -0.47 -11.22
N SER A 309 -3.17 -0.81 -11.77
CA SER A 309 -3.26 -1.24 -13.18
C SER A 309 -2.81 -0.15 -14.16
N CYS A 310 -2.95 1.11 -13.77
CA CYS A 310 -2.49 2.28 -14.51
C CYS A 310 -1.05 2.70 -14.16
N ASN A 311 -0.38 2.00 -13.26
CA ASN A 311 0.92 2.40 -12.69
C ASN A 311 0.94 3.85 -12.13
N ALA A 312 -0.23 4.33 -11.68
CA ALA A 312 -0.37 5.65 -11.06
C ALA A 312 0.09 5.67 -9.60
N SER A 313 0.17 4.49 -8.98
CA SER A 313 0.79 4.29 -7.67
C SER A 313 1.42 2.89 -7.61
N ARG A 314 2.45 2.73 -6.81
CA ARG A 314 3.12 1.44 -6.54
C ARG A 314 2.73 0.88 -5.18
N VAL A 315 2.09 1.68 -4.34
CA VAL A 315 1.73 1.29 -2.98
C VAL A 315 0.48 2.03 -2.51
N ALA A 316 -0.37 1.31 -1.78
CA ALA A 316 -1.55 1.85 -1.11
C ALA A 316 -1.68 1.31 0.31
N THR A 317 -2.24 2.11 1.21
CA THR A 317 -2.70 1.68 2.52
C THR A 317 -4.21 1.86 2.61
N LEU A 318 -4.90 0.93 3.28
CA LEU A 318 -6.31 1.05 3.64
C LEU A 318 -6.49 0.71 5.11
N GLN A 319 -6.88 1.69 5.90
CA GLN A 319 -7.31 1.47 7.27
C GLN A 319 -8.84 1.32 7.30
N ILE A 320 -9.34 0.22 7.86
CA ILE A 320 -10.76 -0.05 8.01
C ILE A 320 -11.13 0.02 9.49
N GLY A 321 -11.91 1.04 9.84
CA GLY A 321 -12.18 1.44 11.22
C GLY A 321 -11.10 2.37 11.78
N ASP A 322 -11.48 3.18 12.79
CA ASP A 322 -10.53 3.89 13.61
C ASP A 322 -9.80 2.91 14.57
N GLY A 323 -8.91 3.42 15.42
CA GLY A 323 -8.17 2.54 16.34
C GLY A 323 -9.05 1.74 17.29
N THR A 324 -10.28 2.18 17.54
CA THR A 324 -11.24 1.47 18.40
C THR A 324 -12.38 0.82 17.62
N ASP A 325 -12.61 1.24 16.39
CA ASP A 325 -13.73 0.84 15.54
C ASP A 325 -15.06 0.67 16.29
N GLY A 326 -15.66 1.80 16.61
CA GLY A 326 -16.95 1.84 17.28
C GLY A 326 -18.16 1.51 16.39
N THR A 327 -17.94 0.92 15.22
CA THR A 327 -19.01 0.54 14.29
C THR A 327 -19.95 -0.46 14.92
N ARG A 328 -21.24 -0.28 14.72
CA ARG A 328 -22.30 -1.23 15.11
C ARG A 328 -22.75 -1.99 13.87
N TYR A 329 -22.18 -3.15 13.66
CA TYR A 329 -22.50 -4.01 12.53
C TYR A 329 -23.91 -4.60 12.63
N THR A 330 -24.55 -4.82 11.49
CA THR A 330 -25.77 -5.64 11.39
C THR A 330 -25.36 -7.07 11.06
N ILE A 331 -25.47 -7.95 12.02
CA ILE A 331 -25.10 -9.36 11.92
C ILE A 331 -26.38 -10.21 12.01
N ASN A 332 -26.62 -11.04 10.99
CA ASN A 332 -27.82 -11.91 10.92
C ASN A 332 -29.14 -11.13 11.12
N GLY A 333 -29.22 -9.92 10.59
CA GLY A 333 -30.39 -9.04 10.69
C GLY A 333 -30.54 -8.31 12.03
N ALA A 334 -29.64 -8.50 12.98
CA ALA A 334 -29.63 -7.81 14.27
C ALA A 334 -28.47 -6.81 14.36
N ARG A 335 -28.76 -5.64 14.90
CA ARG A 335 -27.73 -4.62 15.16
C ARG A 335 -26.92 -4.99 16.39
N ALA A 336 -25.63 -5.23 16.20
CA ALA A 336 -24.71 -5.56 17.28
C ALA A 336 -24.36 -4.36 18.16
N GLU A 337 -23.74 -4.60 19.30
CA GLU A 337 -23.04 -3.61 20.08
C GLU A 337 -21.83 -3.06 19.29
N ARG A 338 -21.20 -1.98 19.77
CA ARG A 338 -19.99 -1.42 19.17
C ARG A 338 -18.92 -2.50 19.02
N PHE A 339 -18.30 -2.61 17.86
CA PHE A 339 -17.30 -3.65 17.61
C PHE A 339 -16.16 -3.62 18.64
N HIS A 340 -15.73 -2.46 19.07
CA HIS A 340 -14.76 -2.31 20.15
C HIS A 340 -15.20 -3.07 21.44
N TRP A 341 -16.45 -2.90 21.85
CA TRP A 341 -16.99 -3.60 23.01
C TRP A 341 -17.16 -5.11 22.77
N ILE A 342 -17.62 -5.49 21.58
CA ILE A 342 -17.65 -6.89 21.15
C ILE A 342 -16.26 -7.52 21.28
N SER A 343 -15.20 -6.82 20.85
CA SER A 343 -13.83 -7.31 20.95
C SER A 343 -13.36 -7.50 22.39
N HIS A 344 -13.82 -6.67 23.31
CA HIS A 344 -13.58 -6.83 24.76
C HIS A 344 -14.48 -7.85 25.45
N ARG A 345 -15.55 -8.33 24.80
CA ARG A 345 -16.59 -9.20 25.36
C ARG A 345 -17.45 -8.51 26.42
N GLN A 346 -17.34 -7.20 26.57
CA GLN A 346 -18.04 -6.40 27.59
C GLN A 346 -18.23 -4.95 27.15
N THR A 347 -19.14 -4.23 27.79
CA THR A 347 -19.54 -2.86 27.45
C THR A 347 -18.57 -1.78 27.94
N SER A 348 -17.32 -2.12 28.22
CA SER A 348 -16.28 -1.23 28.71
C SER A 348 -14.90 -1.72 28.28
N ASP A 349 -13.93 -0.82 28.22
CA ASP A 349 -12.50 -1.13 28.02
C ASP A 349 -11.82 -1.55 29.34
N GLY A 350 -12.47 -1.26 30.47
CA GLY A 350 -12.01 -1.66 31.82
C GLY A 350 -12.55 -3.01 32.24
N ASN A 351 -12.44 -3.29 33.53
CA ASN A 351 -12.98 -4.52 34.15
C ASN A 351 -14.38 -4.33 34.73
N ASP A 352 -15.02 -3.20 34.50
CA ASP A 352 -16.31 -2.78 35.07
C ASP A 352 -17.48 -2.89 34.07
N GLY A 353 -17.22 -3.34 32.86
CA GLY A 353 -18.25 -3.53 31.83
C GLY A 353 -19.14 -4.73 32.06
N GLN A 354 -20.37 -4.64 31.57
CA GLN A 354 -21.28 -5.79 31.57
C GLN A 354 -20.91 -6.75 30.43
N PRO A 355 -20.91 -8.09 30.69
CA PRO A 355 -20.69 -9.06 29.64
C PRO A 355 -21.67 -8.91 28.48
N ILE A 356 -21.20 -9.04 27.26
CA ILE A 356 -22.03 -9.03 26.05
C ILE A 356 -22.29 -10.48 25.65
N ALA A 357 -23.56 -10.86 25.65
CA ALA A 357 -23.95 -12.19 25.20
C ALA A 357 -23.54 -12.40 23.72
N ASN A 358 -23.07 -13.60 23.39
CA ASN A 358 -22.63 -13.99 22.04
C ASN A 358 -21.57 -13.06 21.41
N ALA A 359 -20.74 -12.39 22.23
CA ALA A 359 -19.74 -11.48 21.73
C ALA A 359 -18.68 -12.18 20.86
N VAL A 360 -18.33 -13.43 21.18
CA VAL A 360 -17.37 -14.22 20.40
C VAL A 360 -17.97 -14.56 19.04
N GLU A 361 -19.19 -15.03 18.99
CA GLU A 361 -19.90 -15.38 17.76
C GLU A 361 -20.09 -14.16 16.84
N VAL A 362 -20.48 -13.02 17.41
CA VAL A 362 -20.60 -11.76 16.67
C VAL A 362 -19.25 -11.30 16.14
N HIS A 363 -18.17 -11.43 16.92
CA HIS A 363 -16.81 -11.09 16.47
C HIS A 363 -16.36 -12.00 15.32
N VAL A 364 -16.64 -13.31 15.38
CA VAL A 364 -16.36 -14.24 14.27
C VAL A 364 -17.08 -13.80 12.99
N GLU A 365 -18.33 -13.39 13.07
CA GLU A 365 -19.05 -12.90 11.89
C GLU A 365 -18.48 -11.58 11.35
N ILE A 366 -17.97 -10.70 12.21
CA ILE A 366 -17.24 -9.50 11.77
C ILE A 366 -15.91 -9.88 11.09
N ASP A 367 -15.14 -10.84 11.64
CA ASP A 367 -13.95 -11.38 11.00
C ASP A 367 -14.26 -11.95 9.60
N ARG A 368 -15.40 -12.64 9.47
CA ARG A 368 -15.89 -13.16 8.19
C ARG A 368 -16.22 -12.05 7.20
N LEU A 369 -16.91 -10.97 7.63
CA LEU A 369 -17.16 -9.79 6.80
C LEU A 369 -15.84 -9.16 6.30
N ARG A 370 -14.84 -9.05 7.18
CA ARG A 370 -13.50 -8.55 6.83
C ARG A 370 -12.81 -9.44 5.80
N MET A 371 -12.92 -10.77 5.93
CA MET A 371 -12.37 -11.70 4.94
C MET A 371 -13.14 -11.64 3.60
N LEU A 372 -14.44 -11.39 3.59
CA LEU A 372 -15.20 -11.15 2.36
C LEU A 372 -14.77 -9.84 1.66
N THR A 373 -14.49 -8.80 2.43
CA THR A 373 -13.91 -7.55 1.87
C THR A 373 -12.50 -7.79 1.33
N PHE A 374 -11.68 -8.62 1.99
CA PHE A 374 -10.39 -9.01 1.45
C PHE A 374 -10.52 -9.90 0.21
N LYS A 375 -11.51 -10.81 0.17
CA LYS A 375 -11.82 -11.61 -1.03
C LYS A 375 -12.20 -10.70 -2.22
N HIS A 376 -12.97 -9.64 -1.99
CA HIS A 376 -13.26 -8.65 -3.03
C HIS A 376 -11.98 -8.05 -3.63
N LEU A 377 -10.96 -7.76 -2.81
CA LEU A 377 -9.65 -7.32 -3.31
C LEU A 377 -9.04 -8.37 -4.24
N LEU A 378 -9.07 -9.66 -3.85
CA LEU A 378 -8.51 -10.74 -4.66
C LEU A 378 -9.24 -10.87 -6.00
N ASP A 379 -10.58 -10.78 -5.98
CA ASP A 379 -11.42 -10.79 -7.19
C ASP A 379 -11.06 -9.61 -8.09
N ARG A 380 -10.89 -8.40 -7.54
CA ARG A 380 -10.53 -7.19 -8.29
C ARG A 380 -9.12 -7.27 -8.87
N PHE A 381 -8.12 -7.65 -8.09
CA PHE A 381 -6.74 -7.77 -8.58
C PHE A 381 -6.60 -8.87 -9.63
N SER A 382 -7.37 -9.96 -9.52
CA SER A 382 -7.42 -11.01 -10.53
C SER A 382 -8.10 -10.56 -11.83
N SER A 383 -8.96 -9.55 -11.80
CA SER A 383 -9.69 -9.07 -12.97
C SER A 383 -8.85 -8.18 -13.91
N TYR A 384 -7.74 -7.61 -13.44
CA TYR A 384 -6.84 -6.78 -14.24
C TYR A 384 -5.72 -7.62 -14.86
N SER A 385 -5.63 -7.61 -16.20
CA SER A 385 -4.53 -8.27 -16.92
C SER A 385 -3.25 -7.44 -16.84
N MET A 386 -2.14 -8.11 -16.60
CA MET A 386 -0.79 -7.55 -16.57
C MET A 386 0.09 -8.34 -17.57
N PRO A 387 1.27 -7.84 -17.97
CA PRO A 387 2.10 -8.54 -18.98
C PRO A 387 2.41 -10.00 -18.64
N ASN A 388 2.55 -10.34 -17.36
CA ASN A 388 2.92 -11.67 -16.89
C ASN A 388 1.84 -12.33 -16.02
N GLY A 389 0.56 -12.14 -16.34
CA GLY A 389 -0.55 -12.71 -15.58
C GLY A 389 -1.61 -11.68 -15.23
N THR A 390 -1.99 -11.63 -13.96
CA THR A 390 -2.96 -10.68 -13.42
C THR A 390 -2.28 -9.66 -12.49
N LEU A 391 -3.00 -8.62 -12.10
CA LEU A 391 -2.49 -7.70 -11.08
C LEU A 391 -2.23 -8.43 -9.75
N LEU A 392 -3.02 -9.48 -9.41
CA LEU A 392 -2.76 -10.30 -8.22
C LEU A 392 -1.41 -11.05 -8.31
N ASP A 393 -0.97 -11.43 -9.50
CA ASP A 393 0.33 -12.08 -9.69
C ASP A 393 1.49 -11.07 -9.55
N ALA A 394 1.29 -9.84 -10.03
CA ALA A 394 2.28 -8.76 -9.97
C ALA A 394 2.31 -8.06 -8.62
N ALA A 395 1.26 -8.16 -7.82
CA ALA A 395 1.11 -7.47 -6.54
C ALA A 395 1.26 -8.40 -5.34
N TYR A 396 1.33 -7.80 -4.16
CA TYR A 396 0.91 -8.42 -2.91
C TYR A 396 -0.10 -7.53 -2.19
N ALA A 397 -1.00 -8.15 -1.43
CA ALA A 397 -1.88 -7.48 -0.50
C ALA A 397 -1.70 -8.10 0.89
N LEU A 398 -1.33 -7.29 1.88
CA LEU A 398 -1.29 -7.66 3.28
C LEU A 398 -2.59 -7.25 3.95
N TRP A 399 -3.27 -8.20 4.60
CA TRP A 399 -4.33 -7.94 5.57
C TRP A 399 -3.82 -8.25 6.98
N THR A 400 -4.06 -7.34 7.91
CA THR A 400 -3.69 -7.50 9.32
C THR A 400 -4.63 -6.71 10.23
N SER A 401 -4.45 -6.84 11.54
CA SER A 401 -5.07 -5.98 12.55
C SER A 401 -4.01 -5.39 13.47
N HIS A 402 -4.30 -4.22 14.03
CA HIS A 402 -3.36 -3.50 14.90
C HIS A 402 -3.17 -4.12 16.28
N VAL A 403 -3.98 -5.10 16.65
CA VAL A 403 -3.79 -6.00 17.80
C VAL A 403 -4.10 -7.43 17.37
N ALA A 404 -3.54 -8.42 18.03
CA ALA A 404 -3.77 -9.81 17.67
C ALA A 404 -5.16 -10.28 18.15
N ILE A 405 -5.51 -9.96 19.38
CA ILE A 405 -6.78 -10.31 20.03
C ILE A 405 -7.31 -9.11 20.83
N GLY A 406 -8.62 -8.89 20.76
CA GLY A 406 -9.27 -7.75 21.40
C GLY A 406 -9.20 -7.78 22.94
N PRO A 407 -9.56 -8.88 23.63
CA PRO A 407 -9.65 -8.89 25.08
C PRO A 407 -8.35 -8.55 25.84
N SER A 408 -7.21 -8.81 25.24
CA SER A 408 -5.90 -8.56 25.87
C SER A 408 -5.07 -7.52 25.17
N HIS A 409 -5.51 -7.00 24.02
CA HIS A 409 -4.71 -6.15 23.12
C HIS A 409 -3.29 -6.72 22.88
N SER A 410 -3.24 -8.05 22.67
CA SER A 410 -1.96 -8.73 22.45
C SER A 410 -1.26 -8.21 21.20
N PHE A 411 0.05 -8.03 21.29
CA PHE A 411 0.96 -7.71 20.20
C PHE A 411 1.69 -8.94 19.67
N ASN A 412 1.40 -10.10 20.21
CA ASN A 412 2.00 -11.37 19.81
C ASN A 412 1.05 -12.13 18.89
N ASN A 413 1.62 -12.77 17.89
CA ASN A 413 0.88 -13.56 16.90
C ASN A 413 -0.18 -12.74 16.15
N LEU A 414 0.26 -11.62 15.55
CA LEU A 414 -0.58 -10.75 14.74
C LEU A 414 -1.23 -11.55 13.60
N PRO A 415 -2.51 -11.29 13.27
CA PRO A 415 -3.17 -11.95 12.14
C PRO A 415 -2.62 -11.41 10.82
N ILE A 416 -1.83 -12.22 10.12
CA ILE A 416 -1.20 -11.86 8.85
C ILE A 416 -1.74 -12.76 7.74
N VAL A 417 -2.45 -12.17 6.79
CA VAL A 417 -2.89 -12.82 5.56
C VAL A 417 -2.33 -12.03 4.38
N ILE A 418 -1.46 -12.66 3.60
CA ILE A 418 -0.90 -12.07 2.39
C ILE A 418 -1.51 -12.80 1.20
N ALA A 419 -1.85 -12.06 0.15
CA ALA A 419 -2.28 -12.62 -1.13
C ALA A 419 -1.46 -12.02 -2.26
N GLY A 420 -1.15 -12.83 -3.27
CA GLY A 420 -0.31 -12.44 -4.40
C GLY A 420 1.17 -12.67 -4.19
N GLY A 421 1.87 -12.97 -5.30
CA GLY A 421 3.26 -13.41 -5.29
C GLY A 421 4.30 -12.32 -5.48
N ALA A 422 3.89 -11.05 -5.68
CA ALA A 422 4.81 -9.95 -6.02
C ALA A 422 5.76 -10.32 -7.16
N GLY A 423 5.21 -10.76 -8.29
CA GLY A 423 5.99 -11.19 -9.45
C GLY A 423 6.82 -12.46 -9.23
N GLY A 424 6.45 -13.30 -8.25
CA GLY A 424 7.15 -14.55 -7.91
C GLY A 424 8.17 -14.40 -6.78
N PHE A 425 8.24 -13.25 -6.11
CA PHE A 425 9.13 -13.06 -4.96
C PHE A 425 8.65 -13.78 -3.69
N LEU A 426 7.32 -13.84 -3.47
CA LEU A 426 6.71 -14.48 -2.31
C LEU A 426 6.23 -15.90 -2.65
N ARG A 427 6.50 -16.85 -1.75
CA ARG A 427 6.08 -18.24 -1.85
C ARG A 427 4.64 -18.42 -1.39
N THR A 428 3.68 -18.24 -2.29
CA THR A 428 2.24 -18.42 -2.00
C THR A 428 1.83 -19.89 -1.88
N GLY A 429 0.56 -20.13 -1.52
CA GLY A 429 0.02 -21.47 -1.31
C GLY A 429 0.45 -22.10 0.02
N GLN A 430 0.78 -21.29 1.05
CA GLN A 430 1.33 -21.77 2.31
C GLN A 430 0.71 -21.11 3.54
N TYR A 431 0.59 -21.90 4.61
CA TYR A 431 0.41 -21.42 5.97
C TYR A 431 1.67 -21.72 6.78
N VAL A 432 2.35 -20.68 7.24
CA VAL A 432 3.68 -20.79 7.87
C VAL A 432 3.69 -20.18 9.28
N ASP A 433 4.61 -20.69 10.12
CA ASP A 433 4.94 -20.08 11.40
C ASP A 433 6.30 -19.37 11.29
N ALA A 434 6.29 -18.06 11.51
CA ALA A 434 7.50 -17.23 11.44
C ALA A 434 8.37 -17.29 12.73
N GLY A 435 7.91 -18.01 13.77
CA GLY A 435 8.70 -18.29 14.95
C GLY A 435 8.84 -17.14 15.93
N GLY A 436 7.89 -16.20 16.00
CA GLY A 436 7.89 -15.10 16.96
C GLY A 436 8.74 -13.89 16.56
N VAL A 437 8.96 -13.69 15.26
CA VAL A 437 9.77 -12.57 14.75
C VAL A 437 9.08 -11.22 14.87
N GLY A 438 9.86 -10.13 14.90
CA GLY A 438 9.33 -8.77 14.84
C GLY A 438 8.73 -8.44 13.48
N ASN A 439 7.67 -7.63 13.46
CA ASN A 439 7.03 -7.19 12.22
C ASN A 439 7.95 -6.36 11.30
N ASN A 440 9.04 -5.80 11.82
CA ASN A 440 10.06 -5.16 10.98
C ASN A 440 10.62 -6.13 9.93
N ARG A 441 10.81 -7.42 10.24
CA ARG A 441 11.26 -8.41 9.27
C ARG A 441 10.18 -8.73 8.22
N LEU A 442 8.90 -8.72 8.60
CA LEU A 442 7.80 -8.80 7.65
C LEU A 442 7.80 -7.58 6.73
N LEU A 443 7.93 -6.37 7.26
CA LEU A 443 8.00 -5.14 6.48
C LEU A 443 9.22 -5.11 5.57
N ASN A 444 10.42 -5.53 6.04
CA ASN A 444 11.60 -5.72 5.19
C ASN A 444 11.30 -6.62 3.98
N THR A 445 10.64 -7.76 4.24
CA THR A 445 10.26 -8.72 3.19
C THR A 445 9.32 -8.09 2.17
N LEU A 446 8.29 -7.38 2.62
CA LEU A 446 7.28 -6.77 1.74
C LEU A 446 7.80 -5.53 0.99
N ILE A 447 8.62 -4.68 1.63
CA ILE A 447 9.29 -3.55 0.97
C ILE A 447 10.21 -4.07 -0.14
N THR A 448 10.97 -5.13 0.14
CA THR A 448 11.82 -5.79 -0.87
C THR A 448 11.01 -6.44 -1.99
N ALA A 449 9.88 -7.09 -1.65
CA ALA A 449 8.93 -7.66 -2.61
C ALA A 449 8.34 -6.59 -3.55
N ASN A 450 8.16 -5.36 -3.07
CA ASN A 450 7.70 -4.23 -3.89
C ASN A 450 8.77 -3.71 -4.88
N GLY A 451 9.99 -4.24 -4.81
CA GLY A 451 11.08 -3.87 -5.70
C GLY A 451 12.10 -2.87 -5.10
N VAL A 452 11.88 -2.38 -3.89
CA VAL A 452 12.86 -1.50 -3.23
C VAL A 452 14.14 -2.27 -2.90
N ARG A 453 15.28 -1.63 -3.16
CA ARG A 453 16.61 -2.19 -2.89
C ARG A 453 17.47 -1.13 -2.18
N ARG A 454 18.38 -1.60 -1.32
CA ARG A 454 19.43 -0.77 -0.72
C ARG A 454 20.79 -1.37 -1.06
N ASP A 455 21.69 -0.56 -1.58
CA ASP A 455 23.03 -0.98 -2.03
C ASP A 455 22.99 -2.23 -2.95
N GLY A 456 21.96 -2.30 -3.81
CA GLY A 456 21.73 -3.43 -4.71
C GLY A 456 21.16 -4.70 -4.05
N GLY A 457 21.02 -4.73 -2.73
CA GLY A 457 20.49 -5.84 -1.94
C GLY A 457 19.05 -5.62 -1.43
N PRO A 458 18.50 -6.58 -0.70
CA PRO A 458 17.21 -6.44 -0.05
C PRO A 458 17.24 -5.39 1.07
N VAL A 459 16.09 -4.79 1.38
CA VAL A 459 15.93 -3.97 2.59
C VAL A 459 15.89 -4.91 3.80
N VAL A 460 16.82 -4.74 4.74
CA VAL A 460 16.97 -5.65 5.88
C VAL A 460 16.91 -4.96 7.25
N ASP A 461 16.83 -3.64 7.27
CA ASP A 461 17.02 -2.80 8.46
C ASP A 461 15.90 -1.76 8.67
N PHE A 462 14.73 -1.95 8.04
CA PHE A 462 13.59 -1.06 8.23
C PHE A 462 13.00 -1.17 9.64
N GLY A 463 12.52 -0.06 10.19
CA GLY A 463 11.95 0.07 11.52
C GLY A 463 12.89 0.78 12.49
N GLU A 464 12.69 0.53 13.79
CA GLU A 464 13.52 1.13 14.84
C GLU A 464 14.97 0.61 14.76
N PRO A 465 15.98 1.50 14.85
CA PRO A 465 17.36 1.07 14.90
C PRO A 465 17.63 0.08 16.06
N GLY A 466 18.37 -0.98 15.76
CA GLY A 466 18.73 -2.01 16.73
C GLY A 466 17.77 -3.20 16.80
N LEU A 467 16.68 -3.19 16.05
CA LEU A 467 15.86 -4.40 15.86
C LEU A 467 16.63 -5.46 15.07
N ALA A 468 16.34 -6.73 15.34
CA ALA A 468 16.91 -7.83 14.56
C ALA A 468 16.47 -7.71 13.09
N GLY A 469 17.44 -7.48 12.20
CA GLY A 469 17.21 -7.28 10.79
C GLY A 469 16.91 -8.55 9.98
N GLY A 470 16.91 -8.41 8.67
CA GLY A 470 16.73 -9.52 7.71
C GLY A 470 15.30 -9.68 7.21
N LEU A 471 15.14 -10.61 6.28
CA LEU A 471 13.84 -11.04 5.74
C LEU A 471 13.28 -12.21 6.55
N ILE A 472 12.06 -12.61 6.28
CA ILE A 472 11.48 -13.86 6.77
C ILE A 472 11.63 -14.91 5.65
N ASP A 473 12.66 -15.75 5.75
CA ASP A 473 13.05 -16.69 4.68
C ASP A 473 11.93 -17.67 4.30
N SER A 474 11.08 -18.07 5.26
CA SER A 474 9.94 -18.95 4.99
C SER A 474 8.87 -18.34 4.06
N LEU A 475 8.92 -17.02 3.82
CA LEU A 475 8.00 -16.32 2.89
C LEU A 475 8.56 -16.21 1.47
N LEU A 476 9.82 -16.52 1.24
CA LEU A 476 10.49 -16.34 -0.05
C LEU A 476 10.26 -17.56 -0.97
N ALA A 477 10.11 -17.30 -2.28
CA ALA A 477 9.89 -18.31 -3.31
C ALA A 477 11.17 -19.08 -3.69
#